data_6d184306492299bd5ee63fcb68d41eca
#
_entry.id   6d184306492299bd5ee63fcb68d41eca
#
_cell.length_a   1.000
_cell.length_b   1.000
_cell.length_c   1.000
_cell.angle_alpha   90.00
_cell.angle_beta   90.00
_cell.angle_gamma   90.00
#
_symmetry.space_group_name_H-M   'P 1'
#
loop_
_entity.id
_entity.type
_entity.pdbx_description
1 polymer ?
#
loop_
_entity_poly.entity_id
_entity_poly.type
_entity_poly.pdbx_seq_one_letter_code
_entity_poly.pdbx_strand_id
1 'polypeptide(L)'
;MEKPSLDTAKAGAMRYNTDLSQLEIYDGNQWTNVISTSPDIQTGGTRGMQFGGNAPSFTNNFFNIATTGNAASFGSFASNRYFCDATASRTRAVVDSGESNMTNREFFTIASGGGGTSFGSCYNHRSGFAFGSETRGVFGGGNDFSTYGLNTIEYVTISTEGSGIDYGDLSRTSNLLPGFSSATRGVVLGDYSNNVATTQFMTISTGGTTADYGDSTSRRRSSAAVSNAVRGIEGGGYTIPGGSKVNTIDFYTIATLNDALDFGDLTSARDLLGGASSPTRAVFFGGETPSKVNTMDFIEFASDGNAVDFGDLTGSYYTSGGTSNGHGGL
;
A
#
# COMPACT_ATOMS: atom_id res chain seq x y z
N MET A 1 -32.46 -21.11 -28.33
CA MET A 1 -33.52 -21.32 -27.32
C MET A 1 -34.45 -20.12 -27.39
N GLU A 2 -35.74 -20.34 -27.63
CA GLU A 2 -36.71 -19.25 -27.69
C GLU A 2 -36.79 -18.54 -26.32
N LYS A 3 -36.83 -17.21 -26.30
CA LYS A 3 -37.04 -16.43 -25.05
C LYS A 3 -38.37 -16.88 -24.43
N PRO A 4 -38.42 -17.29 -23.14
CA PRO A 4 -39.68 -17.52 -22.45
C PRO A 4 -40.54 -16.27 -22.56
N SER A 5 -41.80 -16.43 -22.98
CA SER A 5 -42.72 -15.29 -23.01
C SER A 5 -42.99 -14.79 -21.59
N LEU A 6 -43.31 -13.49 -21.43
CA LEU A 6 -43.70 -12.93 -20.13
C LEU A 6 -44.83 -13.70 -19.46
N ASP A 7 -45.72 -14.30 -20.26
CA ASP A 7 -46.94 -15.00 -19.81
C ASP A 7 -46.65 -16.34 -19.10
N THR A 8 -45.43 -16.87 -19.16
CA THR A 8 -45.07 -18.18 -18.58
C THR A 8 -43.99 -18.07 -17.48
N ALA A 9 -43.38 -16.91 -17.30
CA ALA A 9 -42.35 -16.72 -16.28
C ALA A 9 -42.98 -16.55 -14.89
N LYS A 10 -42.46 -17.28 -13.90
CA LYS A 10 -42.84 -17.09 -12.49
C LYS A 10 -41.86 -16.15 -11.83
N ALA A 11 -42.33 -15.38 -10.86
CA ALA A 11 -41.44 -14.57 -10.05
C ALA A 11 -40.28 -15.40 -9.49
N GLY A 12 -39.06 -14.93 -9.63
CA GLY A 12 -37.84 -15.66 -9.29
C GLY A 12 -37.25 -16.51 -10.42
N ALA A 13 -37.92 -16.61 -11.58
CA ALA A 13 -37.30 -17.25 -12.75
C ALA A 13 -36.06 -16.48 -13.20
N MET A 14 -35.00 -17.19 -13.56
CA MET A 14 -33.75 -16.62 -14.07
C MET A 14 -33.52 -17.02 -15.52
N ARG A 15 -32.95 -16.13 -16.31
CA ARG A 15 -32.49 -16.39 -17.66
C ARG A 15 -31.20 -15.66 -17.96
N TYR A 16 -30.44 -16.16 -18.93
CA TYR A 16 -29.33 -15.40 -19.50
C TYR A 16 -29.80 -14.70 -20.77
N ASN A 17 -29.75 -13.37 -20.81
CA ASN A 17 -30.07 -12.57 -21.99
C ASN A 17 -28.83 -12.54 -22.89
N THR A 18 -28.86 -13.28 -23.98
CA THR A 18 -27.73 -13.37 -24.92
C THR A 18 -27.50 -12.10 -25.73
N ASP A 19 -28.54 -11.28 -25.92
CA ASP A 19 -28.44 -10.03 -26.68
C ASP A 19 -27.72 -8.95 -25.89
N LEU A 20 -27.94 -8.93 -24.55
CA LEU A 20 -27.31 -8.00 -23.61
C LEU A 20 -26.13 -8.61 -22.83
N SER A 21 -25.89 -9.92 -23.02
CA SER A 21 -24.87 -10.68 -22.25
C SER A 21 -25.04 -10.54 -20.74
N GLN A 22 -26.28 -10.59 -20.24
CA GLN A 22 -26.61 -10.35 -18.84
C GLN A 22 -27.51 -11.44 -18.26
N LEU A 23 -27.34 -11.73 -16.97
CA LEU A 23 -28.26 -12.55 -16.21
C LEU A 23 -29.46 -11.68 -15.80
N GLU A 24 -30.67 -12.18 -16.00
CA GLU A 24 -31.90 -11.50 -15.63
C GLU A 24 -32.75 -12.37 -14.70
N ILE A 25 -33.42 -11.74 -13.75
CA ILE A 25 -34.43 -12.36 -12.88
C ILE A 25 -35.78 -11.72 -13.17
N TYR A 26 -36.85 -12.55 -13.21
CA TYR A 26 -38.22 -12.07 -13.34
C TYR A 26 -38.77 -11.71 -11.96
N ASP A 27 -39.11 -10.45 -11.73
CA ASP A 27 -39.62 -9.95 -10.43
C ASP A 27 -41.13 -10.22 -10.21
N GLY A 28 -41.81 -10.80 -11.20
CA GLY A 28 -43.25 -11.00 -11.24
C GLY A 28 -43.96 -10.05 -12.18
N ASN A 29 -43.28 -9.01 -12.66
CA ASN A 29 -43.81 -7.99 -13.55
C ASN A 29 -42.96 -7.82 -14.82
N GLN A 30 -41.63 -7.82 -14.63
CA GLN A 30 -40.64 -7.64 -15.71
C GLN A 30 -39.36 -8.40 -15.45
N TRP A 31 -38.53 -8.56 -16.48
CA TRP A 31 -37.18 -9.05 -16.37
C TRP A 31 -36.26 -7.92 -15.96
N THR A 32 -35.60 -8.06 -14.80
CA THR A 32 -34.61 -7.11 -14.26
C THR A 32 -33.23 -7.71 -14.34
N ASN A 33 -32.24 -6.89 -14.69
CA ASN A 33 -30.85 -7.32 -14.72
C ASN A 33 -30.38 -7.66 -13.30
N VAL A 34 -29.80 -8.85 -13.14
CA VAL A 34 -29.02 -9.17 -11.94
C VAL A 34 -27.70 -8.43 -12.07
N ILE A 35 -27.61 -7.25 -11.47
CA ILE A 35 -26.32 -6.59 -11.30
C ILE A 35 -25.63 -7.35 -10.16
N SER A 36 -24.74 -8.27 -10.51
CA SER A 36 -23.77 -8.77 -9.59
C SER A 36 -22.75 -7.65 -9.33
N THR A 37 -23.00 -6.82 -8.33
CA THR A 37 -21.90 -6.21 -7.63
C THR A 37 -21.32 -7.32 -6.75
N SER A 38 -20.50 -8.16 -7.34
CA SER A 38 -19.48 -8.85 -6.56
C SER A 38 -18.76 -7.76 -5.79
N PRO A 39 -18.69 -7.79 -4.45
CA PRO A 39 -17.68 -6.99 -3.78
C PRO A 39 -16.40 -7.30 -4.54
N ASP A 40 -15.63 -6.28 -4.92
CA ASP A 40 -14.39 -6.47 -5.66
C ASP A 40 -13.65 -7.62 -4.99
N ILE A 41 -13.78 -8.81 -5.60
CA ILE A 41 -13.01 -9.95 -5.14
C ILE A 41 -11.61 -9.50 -5.46
N GLN A 42 -10.89 -9.13 -4.43
CA GLN A 42 -9.50 -8.76 -4.54
C GLN A 42 -8.75 -9.98 -5.07
N THR A 43 -8.74 -10.11 -6.40
CA THR A 43 -8.02 -11.16 -7.13
C THR A 43 -6.57 -10.75 -7.34
N GLY A 44 -6.06 -9.88 -6.45
CA GLY A 44 -4.74 -9.31 -6.51
C GLY A 44 -3.65 -10.37 -6.64
N GLY A 45 -2.60 -9.99 -7.32
CA GLY A 45 -1.42 -10.84 -7.47
C GLY A 45 -0.71 -11.09 -6.13
N THR A 46 0.24 -11.99 -6.16
CA THR A 46 1.02 -12.40 -4.98
C THR A 46 2.47 -11.94 -5.05
N ARG A 47 2.82 -11.05 -6.00
CA ARG A 47 4.19 -10.58 -6.15
C ARG A 47 4.43 -9.35 -5.27
N GLY A 48 5.16 -9.55 -4.17
CA GLY A 48 5.70 -8.49 -3.33
C GLY A 48 7.01 -7.97 -3.89
N MET A 49 7.26 -6.68 -3.71
CA MET A 49 8.46 -6.00 -4.19
C MET A 49 9.02 -5.08 -3.12
N GLN A 50 10.34 -5.08 -3.03
CA GLN A 50 11.13 -4.13 -2.24
C GLN A 50 11.93 -3.27 -3.20
N PHE A 51 11.89 -1.97 -3.02
CA PHE A 51 12.56 -0.98 -3.85
C PHE A 51 13.54 -0.13 -3.04
N GLY A 52 14.72 0.09 -3.61
CA GLY A 52 15.74 0.96 -3.02
C GLY A 52 16.26 0.46 -1.68
N GLY A 53 16.57 1.43 -0.82
CA GLY A 53 17.12 1.18 0.50
C GLY A 53 18.63 1.44 0.56
N ASN A 54 19.10 1.78 1.75
CA ASN A 54 20.51 2.06 1.99
C ASN A 54 21.33 0.77 2.11
N ALA A 55 21.75 0.24 0.98
CA ALA A 55 22.58 -0.95 0.86
C ALA A 55 23.76 -0.71 -0.07
N PRO A 56 24.77 -1.59 -0.08
CA PRO A 56 25.91 -1.49 -1.01
C PRO A 56 25.54 -1.64 -2.48
N SER A 57 24.35 -2.18 -2.78
CA SER A 57 23.85 -2.41 -4.13
C SER A 57 22.44 -1.81 -4.31
N PHE A 58 22.15 -1.32 -5.50
CA PHE A 58 20.85 -0.71 -5.87
C PHE A 58 19.84 -1.76 -6.33
N THR A 59 19.98 -2.98 -5.87
CA THR A 59 19.17 -4.11 -6.27
C THR A 59 17.79 -4.02 -5.62
N ASN A 60 16.75 -4.00 -6.42
CA ASN A 60 15.39 -4.22 -5.96
C ASN A 60 15.13 -5.72 -5.83
N ASN A 61 14.25 -6.10 -4.97
CA ASN A 61 13.90 -7.50 -4.71
C ASN A 61 12.43 -7.76 -5.04
N PHE A 62 12.12 -9.01 -5.36
CA PHE A 62 10.76 -9.52 -5.42
C PHE A 62 10.64 -10.87 -4.72
N PHE A 63 9.43 -11.19 -4.29
CA PHE A 63 9.10 -12.46 -3.62
C PHE A 63 7.64 -12.82 -3.87
N ASN A 64 7.29 -14.09 -3.67
CA ASN A 64 5.90 -14.54 -3.78
C ASN A 64 5.26 -14.53 -2.37
N ILE A 65 4.34 -13.61 -2.11
CA ILE A 65 3.69 -13.46 -0.81
C ILE A 65 2.90 -14.71 -0.37
N ALA A 66 2.40 -15.50 -1.33
CA ALA A 66 1.60 -16.69 -1.02
C ALA A 66 2.42 -17.86 -0.46
N THR A 67 3.73 -17.86 -0.70
CA THR A 67 4.65 -18.93 -0.26
C THR A 67 5.85 -18.34 0.44
N THR A 68 6.20 -18.88 1.62
CA THR A 68 7.42 -18.51 2.33
C THR A 68 8.66 -18.86 1.50
N GLY A 69 9.71 -18.05 1.63
CA GLY A 69 10.97 -18.24 0.94
C GLY A 69 11.72 -16.93 0.73
N ASN A 70 12.97 -17.05 0.31
CA ASN A 70 13.83 -15.90 0.11
C ASN A 70 13.43 -15.10 -1.13
N ALA A 71 13.67 -13.80 -1.06
CA ALA A 71 13.51 -12.90 -2.19
C ALA A 71 14.59 -13.15 -3.26
N ALA A 72 14.28 -12.77 -4.49
CA ALA A 72 15.18 -12.77 -5.62
C ALA A 72 15.36 -11.36 -6.18
N SER A 73 16.45 -11.14 -6.92
CA SER A 73 16.71 -9.85 -7.57
C SER A 73 15.64 -9.55 -8.62
N PHE A 74 15.10 -8.33 -8.58
CA PHE A 74 14.09 -7.84 -9.52
C PHE A 74 14.67 -6.94 -10.61
N GLY A 75 15.75 -6.27 -10.32
CA GLY A 75 16.38 -5.25 -11.17
C GLY A 75 16.92 -4.11 -10.33
N SER A 76 17.17 -2.98 -10.94
CA SER A 76 17.76 -1.82 -10.24
C SER A 76 17.20 -0.50 -10.75
N PHE A 77 17.31 0.53 -9.94
CA PHE A 77 17.14 1.90 -10.38
C PHE A 77 18.28 2.36 -11.29
N ALA A 78 18.01 3.40 -12.07
CA ALA A 78 19.05 4.11 -12.80
C ALA A 78 20.05 4.81 -11.85
N SER A 79 19.61 5.22 -10.67
CA SER A 79 20.43 5.83 -9.61
C SER A 79 19.98 5.34 -8.24
N ASN A 80 20.89 5.34 -7.26
CA ASN A 80 20.56 4.90 -5.90
C ASN A 80 19.42 5.72 -5.30
N ARG A 81 18.51 5.01 -4.61
CA ARG A 81 17.39 5.63 -3.88
C ARG A 81 17.22 4.95 -2.53
N TYR A 82 17.08 5.76 -1.50
CA TYR A 82 16.64 5.34 -0.18
C TYR A 82 15.71 6.39 0.39
N PHE A 83 14.85 6.01 1.34
CA PHE A 83 13.69 6.81 1.74
C PHE A 83 12.70 7.06 0.59
N CYS A 84 12.54 6.09 -0.29
CA CYS A 84 11.56 6.13 -1.36
C CYS A 84 10.26 5.44 -0.94
N ASP A 85 9.18 5.86 -1.57
CA ASP A 85 7.85 5.30 -1.37
C ASP A 85 7.36 4.63 -2.65
N ALA A 86 6.52 3.62 -2.55
CA ALA A 86 6.06 2.87 -3.70
C ALA A 86 4.58 2.48 -3.61
N THR A 87 3.91 2.54 -4.75
CA THR A 87 2.56 1.98 -4.94
C THR A 87 2.47 1.25 -6.28
N ALA A 88 1.41 0.51 -6.52
CA ALA A 88 1.29 -0.27 -7.74
C ALA A 88 -0.17 -0.37 -8.23
N SER A 89 -0.31 -0.64 -9.52
CA SER A 89 -1.44 -1.36 -10.10
C SER A 89 -1.10 -2.86 -10.16
N ARG A 90 -1.97 -3.66 -10.73
CA ARG A 90 -1.69 -5.10 -10.95
C ARG A 90 -0.50 -5.37 -11.88
N THR A 91 -0.13 -4.41 -12.70
CA THR A 91 0.90 -4.60 -13.75
C THR A 91 2.11 -3.70 -13.60
N ARG A 92 1.97 -2.55 -12.98
CA ARG A 92 3.00 -1.51 -12.91
C ARG A 92 3.18 -1.01 -11.48
N ALA A 93 4.41 -1.06 -10.97
CA ALA A 93 4.81 -0.37 -9.75
C ALA A 93 5.37 1.01 -10.09
N VAL A 94 4.95 2.04 -9.36
CA VAL A 94 5.50 3.39 -9.42
C VAL A 94 6.22 3.67 -8.12
N VAL A 95 7.48 4.04 -8.23
CA VAL A 95 8.34 4.37 -7.10
C VAL A 95 8.65 5.85 -7.15
N ASP A 96 8.31 6.50 -6.07
CA ASP A 96 8.51 7.93 -5.92
C ASP A 96 9.96 8.26 -5.59
N SER A 97 10.26 9.50 -5.50
CA SER A 97 11.51 10.14 -5.11
C SER A 97 12.35 9.33 -4.10
N GLY A 98 13.26 9.95 -3.46
CA GLY A 98 14.14 9.39 -2.44
C GLY A 98 15.41 10.20 -2.37
N GLU A 99 16.17 10.05 -1.30
CA GLU A 99 17.45 10.73 -1.18
C GLU A 99 18.36 10.39 -2.38
N SER A 100 19.05 11.35 -2.89
CA SER A 100 19.83 11.36 -4.15
C SER A 100 19.03 11.60 -5.44
N ASN A 101 17.71 11.45 -5.43
CA ASN A 101 16.86 11.79 -6.58
C ASN A 101 15.44 12.16 -6.10
N MET A 102 15.30 13.37 -5.57
CA MET A 102 14.10 13.82 -4.84
C MET A 102 12.98 14.37 -5.73
N THR A 103 13.17 14.39 -7.04
CA THR A 103 12.23 15.05 -7.98
C THR A 103 11.75 14.15 -9.11
N ASN A 104 12.15 12.88 -9.14
CA ASN A 104 11.79 11.98 -10.22
C ASN A 104 11.15 10.69 -9.72
N ARG A 105 10.16 10.20 -10.46
CA ARG A 105 9.55 8.89 -10.33
C ARG A 105 10.09 7.93 -11.37
N GLU A 106 10.16 6.68 -11.01
CA GLU A 106 10.39 5.57 -11.93
C GLU A 106 9.27 4.53 -11.82
N PHE A 107 9.01 3.84 -12.91
CA PHE A 107 8.11 2.70 -12.88
C PHE A 107 8.81 1.41 -13.29
N PHE A 108 8.22 0.31 -12.84
CA PHE A 108 8.66 -1.05 -13.12
C PHE A 108 7.47 -1.88 -13.61
N THR A 109 7.68 -2.68 -14.65
CA THR A 109 6.70 -3.68 -15.08
C THR A 109 6.80 -4.89 -14.17
N ILE A 110 5.76 -5.18 -13.39
CA ILE A 110 5.79 -6.17 -12.32
C ILE A 110 6.06 -7.59 -12.85
N ALA A 111 5.53 -7.92 -14.02
CA ALA A 111 5.65 -9.27 -14.58
C ALA A 111 7.05 -9.60 -15.07
N SER A 112 7.75 -8.65 -15.67
CA SER A 112 9.01 -8.91 -16.40
C SER A 112 10.27 -8.65 -15.57
N GLY A 113 10.18 -7.82 -14.54
CA GLY A 113 11.39 -7.31 -13.89
C GLY A 113 12.19 -6.38 -14.80
N GLY A 114 13.40 -6.03 -14.36
CA GLY A 114 14.32 -5.17 -15.13
C GLY A 114 14.60 -3.83 -14.47
N GLY A 115 15.27 -2.94 -15.18
CA GLY A 115 15.57 -1.59 -14.72
C GLY A 115 14.34 -0.69 -14.65
N GLY A 116 14.38 0.31 -13.76
CA GLY A 116 13.36 1.35 -13.71
C GLY A 116 13.35 2.20 -14.98
N THR A 117 12.17 2.61 -15.38
CA THR A 117 11.94 3.55 -16.49
C THR A 117 11.40 4.86 -15.92
N SER A 118 11.84 5.98 -16.47
CA SER A 118 11.35 7.30 -16.04
C SER A 118 9.83 7.37 -16.18
N PHE A 119 9.15 7.80 -15.11
CA PHE A 119 7.70 7.98 -15.09
C PHE A 119 7.31 9.44 -15.23
N GLY A 120 8.05 10.35 -14.63
CA GLY A 120 7.78 11.79 -14.59
C GLY A 120 8.38 12.42 -13.34
N SER A 121 8.10 13.69 -13.14
CA SER A 121 8.57 14.45 -11.98
C SER A 121 7.58 14.44 -10.82
N CYS A 122 8.09 14.70 -9.63
CA CYS A 122 7.35 14.94 -8.40
C CYS A 122 7.84 16.23 -7.73
N TYR A 123 7.13 16.72 -6.71
CA TYR A 123 7.69 17.76 -5.86
C TYR A 123 8.95 17.24 -5.12
N ASN A 124 9.78 18.16 -4.66
CA ASN A 124 11.04 17.81 -4.02
C ASN A 124 10.81 17.24 -2.62
N HIS A 125 10.93 15.93 -2.45
CA HIS A 125 10.74 15.27 -1.16
C HIS A 125 11.41 13.90 -1.07
N ARG A 126 11.46 13.38 0.15
CA ARG A 126 11.82 12.01 0.55
C ARG A 126 11.09 11.62 1.83
N SER A 127 11.05 10.35 2.19
CA SER A 127 10.46 9.89 3.46
C SER A 127 8.99 10.27 3.62
N GLY A 128 8.25 10.24 2.55
CA GLY A 128 6.82 10.48 2.52
C GLY A 128 6.01 9.23 2.80
N PHE A 129 4.85 9.15 2.16
CA PHE A 129 4.00 7.98 2.11
C PHE A 129 3.56 7.71 0.67
N ALA A 130 3.19 6.47 0.41
CA ALA A 130 2.51 6.08 -0.82
C ALA A 130 1.38 5.10 -0.53
N PHE A 131 0.30 5.26 -1.27
CA PHE A 131 -0.79 4.29 -1.41
C PHE A 131 -1.51 4.50 -2.74
N GLY A 132 -2.42 3.63 -3.10
CA GLY A 132 -3.11 3.81 -4.37
C GLY A 132 -4.29 2.88 -4.59
N SER A 133 -4.90 3.04 -5.75
CA SER A 133 -5.89 2.13 -6.34
C SER A 133 -5.32 1.56 -7.64
N GLU A 134 -6.10 0.76 -8.36
CA GLU A 134 -5.69 0.21 -9.67
C GLU A 134 -5.27 1.31 -10.67
N THR A 135 -5.83 2.51 -10.56
CA THR A 135 -5.62 3.58 -11.53
C THR A 135 -4.78 4.74 -11.01
N ARG A 136 -4.81 5.01 -9.71
CA ARG A 136 -4.14 6.16 -9.09
C ARG A 136 -3.09 5.74 -8.09
N GLY A 137 -1.89 6.29 -8.23
CA GLY A 137 -0.89 6.35 -7.19
C GLY A 137 -0.95 7.70 -6.48
N VAL A 138 -1.01 7.71 -5.16
CA VAL A 138 -1.02 8.91 -4.31
C VAL A 138 0.24 8.91 -3.47
N PHE A 139 0.92 10.05 -3.46
CA PHE A 139 2.19 10.27 -2.78
C PHE A 139 2.12 11.58 -2.01
N GLY A 140 2.76 11.65 -0.84
CA GLY A 140 2.67 12.89 -0.08
C GLY A 140 3.55 12.95 1.16
N GLY A 141 3.56 14.12 1.82
CA GLY A 141 4.34 14.37 3.01
C GLY A 141 5.85 14.34 2.78
N GLY A 142 6.59 13.91 3.78
CA GLY A 142 8.05 13.82 3.69
C GLY A 142 8.78 15.11 4.06
N ASN A 143 10.03 15.24 3.61
CA ASN A 143 10.87 16.42 3.83
C ASN A 143 11.76 16.71 2.61
N ASP A 144 12.22 17.94 2.49
CA ASP A 144 13.06 18.42 1.37
C ASP A 144 14.46 18.91 1.81
N PHE A 145 14.96 18.46 2.96
CA PHE A 145 16.16 18.91 3.69
C PHE A 145 16.07 20.31 4.31
N SER A 146 15.26 21.21 3.79
CA SER A 146 15.04 22.54 4.35
C SER A 146 13.81 22.61 5.26
N THR A 147 12.78 21.85 4.92
CA THR A 147 11.51 21.75 5.64
C THR A 147 11.34 20.35 6.20
N TYR A 148 11.27 20.23 7.50
CA TYR A 148 11.27 18.94 8.20
C TYR A 148 9.96 18.15 8.12
N GLY A 149 8.91 18.72 7.60
CA GLY A 149 7.65 18.05 7.32
C GLY A 149 6.87 18.80 6.27
N LEU A 150 6.45 18.11 5.22
CA LEU A 150 5.63 18.64 4.15
C LEU A 150 4.19 18.18 4.33
N ASN A 151 3.23 18.94 3.79
CA ASN A 151 1.82 18.58 3.75
C ASN A 151 1.32 18.26 2.33
N THR A 152 2.09 18.57 1.31
CA THR A 152 1.72 18.39 -0.09
C THR A 152 1.36 16.94 -0.38
N ILE A 153 0.26 16.74 -1.13
CA ILE A 153 -0.14 15.45 -1.68
C ILE A 153 -0.23 15.60 -3.20
N GLU A 154 0.34 14.66 -3.92
CA GLU A 154 0.23 14.52 -5.37
C GLU A 154 -0.36 13.18 -5.75
N TYR A 155 -1.00 13.11 -6.90
CA TYR A 155 -1.36 11.85 -7.53
C TYR A 155 -0.80 11.72 -8.94
N VAL A 156 -0.70 10.49 -9.38
CA VAL A 156 -0.41 10.12 -10.77
C VAL A 156 -1.43 9.09 -11.26
N THR A 157 -1.68 9.05 -12.56
CA THR A 157 -2.39 7.95 -13.20
C THR A 157 -1.39 6.86 -13.53
N ILE A 158 -1.46 5.69 -12.86
CA ILE A 158 -0.41 4.65 -12.94
C ILE A 158 -0.20 4.13 -14.36
N SER A 159 -1.25 4.06 -15.18
CA SER A 159 -1.17 3.54 -16.55
C SER A 159 -0.50 4.50 -17.55
N THR A 160 -0.45 5.80 -17.25
CA THR A 160 0.12 6.83 -18.13
C THR A 160 1.26 7.54 -17.44
N GLU A 161 2.38 7.68 -18.13
CA GLU A 161 3.51 8.45 -17.65
C GLU A 161 3.16 9.92 -17.55
N GLY A 162 3.76 10.64 -16.58
CA GLY A 162 3.54 12.06 -16.38
C GLY A 162 3.96 12.53 -14.99
N SER A 163 4.07 13.84 -14.85
CA SER A 163 4.39 14.48 -13.57
C SER A 163 3.23 14.35 -12.57
N GLY A 164 3.55 14.42 -11.30
CA GLY A 164 2.55 14.50 -10.24
C GLY A 164 1.63 15.71 -10.40
N ILE A 165 0.39 15.52 -10.08
CA ILE A 165 -0.64 16.55 -10.10
C ILE A 165 -1.02 16.83 -8.65
N ASP A 166 -1.09 18.09 -8.28
CA ASP A 166 -1.57 18.51 -6.95
C ASP A 166 -2.92 17.88 -6.63
N TYR A 167 -3.02 17.27 -5.45
CA TYR A 167 -4.18 16.51 -5.05
C TYR A 167 -4.76 16.94 -3.69
N GLY A 168 -4.19 17.92 -3.07
CA GLY A 168 -4.57 18.45 -1.78
C GLY A 168 -3.44 18.39 -0.76
N ASP A 169 -3.80 18.46 0.50
CA ASP A 169 -2.82 18.57 1.60
C ASP A 169 -3.12 17.61 2.76
N LEU A 170 -2.07 17.16 3.43
CA LEU A 170 -2.22 16.64 4.79
C LEU A 170 -2.77 17.76 5.70
N SER A 171 -3.68 17.44 6.59
CA SER A 171 -4.15 18.38 7.60
C SER A 171 -3.05 18.81 8.58
N ARG A 172 -1.94 18.05 8.61
CA ARG A 172 -0.72 18.33 9.39
C ARG A 172 0.51 17.92 8.58
N THR A 173 1.56 18.74 8.64
CA THR A 173 2.85 18.42 8.02
C THR A 173 3.48 17.20 8.66
N SER A 174 4.08 16.31 7.85
CA SER A 174 4.62 15.07 8.39
C SER A 174 5.71 14.46 7.53
N ASN A 175 6.60 13.66 8.17
CA ASN A 175 7.61 12.86 7.49
C ASN A 175 7.81 11.50 8.17
N LEU A 176 8.48 10.56 7.48
CA LEU A 176 8.73 9.19 7.96
C LEU A 176 7.46 8.42 8.31
N LEU A 177 6.41 8.67 7.56
CA LEU A 177 5.10 8.08 7.78
C LEU A 177 4.77 7.06 6.70
N PRO A 178 4.30 5.89 7.07
CA PRO A 178 3.75 4.97 6.10
C PRO A 178 2.28 5.26 5.79
N GLY A 179 1.81 4.72 4.66
CA GLY A 179 0.41 4.77 4.28
C GLY A 179 -0.08 3.45 3.75
N PHE A 180 -1.38 3.23 3.85
CA PHE A 180 -2.07 2.09 3.26
C PHE A 180 -3.42 2.52 2.66
N SER A 181 -4.04 1.64 1.86
CA SER A 181 -5.34 1.97 1.27
C SER A 181 -6.22 0.75 1.02
N SER A 182 -7.53 1.02 0.94
CA SER A 182 -8.46 0.23 0.12
C SER A 182 -8.57 0.86 -1.27
N ALA A 183 -9.38 0.30 -2.15
CA ALA A 183 -9.63 0.88 -3.48
C ALA A 183 -10.21 2.33 -3.44
N THR A 184 -10.80 2.74 -2.32
CA THR A 184 -11.50 4.03 -2.19
C THR A 184 -10.90 4.97 -1.17
N ARG A 185 -10.25 4.47 -0.13
CA ARG A 185 -9.76 5.26 1.01
C ARG A 185 -8.26 5.02 1.20
N GLY A 186 -7.49 6.10 1.26
CA GLY A 186 -6.10 6.10 1.69
C GLY A 186 -5.98 6.57 3.13
N VAL A 187 -5.12 5.97 3.91
CA VAL A 187 -4.83 6.30 5.31
C VAL A 187 -3.33 6.55 5.47
N VAL A 188 -2.99 7.64 6.15
CA VAL A 188 -1.61 8.03 6.48
C VAL A 188 -1.45 7.92 7.98
N LEU A 189 -0.43 7.21 8.43
CA LEU A 189 -0.22 6.88 9.84
C LEU A 189 0.72 7.86 10.52
N GLY A 190 0.41 8.18 11.77
CA GLY A 190 1.28 8.92 12.68
C GLY A 190 1.45 10.39 12.35
N ASP A 191 2.22 11.07 13.20
CA ASP A 191 2.66 12.44 13.02
C ASP A 191 3.96 12.66 13.80
N TYR A 192 5.07 12.79 13.09
CA TYR A 192 6.35 13.06 13.72
C TYR A 192 6.43 14.49 14.28
N SER A 193 5.77 15.44 13.61
CA SER A 193 5.98 16.88 13.85
C SER A 193 5.20 17.40 15.05
N ASN A 194 4.00 16.89 15.34
CA ASN A 194 3.05 17.47 16.28
C ASN A 194 2.86 16.68 17.58
N ASN A 195 3.64 15.65 17.83
CA ASN A 195 3.63 14.88 19.08
C ASN A 195 2.32 14.15 19.39
N VAL A 196 1.56 13.71 18.35
CA VAL A 196 0.30 12.98 18.46
C VAL A 196 0.34 11.65 17.73
N ALA A 197 -0.51 10.71 18.14
CA ALA A 197 -0.67 9.40 17.50
C ALA A 197 -1.70 9.42 16.35
N THR A 198 -2.26 10.59 16.04
CA THR A 198 -3.37 10.76 15.10
C THR A 198 -3.03 10.29 13.71
N THR A 199 -3.89 9.49 13.12
CA THR A 199 -3.85 9.08 11.74
C THR A 199 -4.81 9.92 10.89
N GLN A 200 -4.55 9.99 9.59
CA GLN A 200 -5.32 10.83 8.67
C GLN A 200 -5.81 10.00 7.49
N PHE A 201 -6.94 10.36 6.91
CA PHE A 201 -7.44 9.68 5.71
C PHE A 201 -7.91 10.64 4.63
N MET A 202 -7.98 10.12 3.41
CA MET A 202 -8.60 10.80 2.28
C MET A 202 -9.34 9.82 1.38
N THR A 203 -10.27 10.34 0.58
CA THR A 203 -10.93 9.58 -0.48
C THR A 203 -10.09 9.62 -1.75
N ILE A 204 -9.65 8.45 -2.24
CA ILE A 204 -8.73 8.36 -3.40
C ILE A 204 -9.35 8.90 -4.70
N SER A 205 -10.66 8.88 -4.87
CA SER A 205 -11.29 9.37 -6.10
C SER A 205 -11.40 10.89 -6.20
N THR A 206 -11.44 11.60 -5.06
CA THR A 206 -11.69 13.05 -5.02
C THR A 206 -10.48 13.87 -4.60
N GLY A 207 -9.57 13.31 -3.80
CA GLY A 207 -8.49 14.09 -3.19
C GLY A 207 -9.00 15.09 -2.16
N GLY A 208 -8.23 16.16 -1.95
CA GLY A 208 -8.53 17.24 -1.00
C GLY A 208 -7.69 17.14 0.27
N THR A 209 -7.98 17.99 1.24
CA THR A 209 -7.32 17.95 2.54
C THR A 209 -7.73 16.71 3.32
N THR A 210 -6.76 16.02 3.92
CA THR A 210 -7.02 14.84 4.75
C THR A 210 -7.83 15.21 5.99
N ALA A 211 -8.63 14.25 6.45
CA ALA A 211 -9.41 14.35 7.68
C ALA A 211 -8.87 13.38 8.74
N ASP A 212 -9.26 13.59 9.98
CA ASP A 212 -8.93 12.73 11.10
C ASP A 212 -9.57 11.34 10.93
N TYR A 213 -8.75 10.28 11.17
CA TYR A 213 -9.20 8.90 11.06
C TYR A 213 -9.38 8.26 12.44
N GLY A 214 -8.49 8.51 13.37
CA GLY A 214 -8.35 7.92 14.69
C GLY A 214 -6.88 7.89 15.11
N ASP A 215 -6.55 7.15 16.15
CA ASP A 215 -5.21 7.11 16.71
C ASP A 215 -4.54 5.73 16.58
N SER A 216 -3.21 5.70 16.40
CA SER A 216 -2.39 4.51 16.58
C SER A 216 -2.34 4.11 18.05
N THR A 217 -2.11 2.83 18.38
CA THR A 217 -1.97 2.38 19.79
C THR A 217 -0.78 3.04 20.49
N SER A 218 0.22 3.44 19.72
CA SER A 218 1.38 4.19 20.23
C SER A 218 1.91 5.11 19.14
N ARG A 219 2.37 6.28 19.56
CA ARG A 219 3.04 7.22 18.67
C ARG A 219 4.40 6.68 18.21
N ARG A 220 4.55 6.45 16.92
CA ARG A 220 5.79 5.94 16.33
C ARG A 220 6.00 6.47 14.91
N ARG A 221 7.24 6.40 14.45
CA ARG A 221 7.68 6.75 13.10
C ARG A 221 8.45 5.59 12.47
N SER A 222 8.71 5.70 11.18
CA SER A 222 9.57 4.73 10.47
C SER A 222 9.07 3.28 10.59
N SER A 223 7.78 3.10 10.82
CA SER A 223 7.06 1.83 10.72
C SER A 223 6.80 1.49 9.25
N ALA A 224 6.36 0.29 8.96
CA ALA A 224 5.81 -0.07 7.66
C ALA A 224 4.30 -0.24 7.75
N ALA A 225 3.60 0.12 6.67
CA ALA A 225 2.16 -0.09 6.57
C ALA A 225 1.81 -0.84 5.29
N VAL A 226 0.84 -1.72 5.42
CA VAL A 226 0.32 -2.57 4.35
C VAL A 226 -1.18 -2.79 4.55
N SER A 227 -1.89 -3.25 3.54
CA SER A 227 -3.33 -3.51 3.68
C SER A 227 -3.83 -4.58 2.72
N ASN A 228 -4.95 -5.18 3.09
CA ASN A 228 -5.89 -5.74 2.14
C ASN A 228 -7.09 -4.78 1.97
N ALA A 229 -8.14 -5.18 1.26
CA ALA A 229 -9.31 -4.31 1.01
C ALA A 229 -10.06 -3.87 2.29
N VAL A 230 -9.86 -4.56 3.42
CA VAL A 230 -10.63 -4.37 4.67
C VAL A 230 -9.78 -3.87 5.82
N ARG A 231 -8.58 -4.45 6.00
CA ARG A 231 -7.67 -4.18 7.12
C ARG A 231 -6.41 -3.48 6.65
N GLY A 232 -6.05 -2.38 7.31
CA GLY A 232 -4.71 -1.80 7.30
C GLY A 232 -3.90 -2.34 8.47
N ILE A 233 -2.63 -2.58 8.27
CA ILE A 233 -1.70 -3.10 9.29
C ILE A 233 -0.48 -2.18 9.34
N GLU A 234 -0.09 -1.81 10.55
CA GLU A 234 1.16 -1.08 10.83
C GLU A 234 2.09 -1.97 11.65
N GLY A 235 3.34 -2.16 11.22
CA GLY A 235 4.31 -3.00 11.93
C GLY A 235 5.62 -2.29 12.26
N GLY A 236 6.16 -2.55 13.45
CA GLY A 236 7.44 -2.03 13.92
C GLY A 236 7.48 -0.52 14.10
N GLY A 237 8.65 0.07 13.96
CA GLY A 237 8.86 1.50 14.07
C GLY A 237 9.63 1.92 15.30
N TYR A 238 9.72 3.23 15.51
CA TYR A 238 10.45 3.88 16.58
C TYR A 238 9.53 4.79 17.40
N THR A 239 9.36 4.51 18.70
CA THR A 239 8.43 5.23 19.58
C THR A 239 8.90 6.66 19.90
N ILE A 240 7.94 7.57 20.06
CA ILE A 240 8.18 8.98 20.40
C ILE A 240 7.15 9.45 21.45
N PRO A 241 7.54 10.04 22.56
CA PRO A 241 8.89 10.05 23.14
C PRO A 241 9.28 8.69 23.70
N GLY A 242 10.51 8.47 23.98
CA GLY A 242 10.96 7.20 24.58
C GLY A 242 12.11 6.55 23.82
N GLY A 243 12.17 6.76 22.49
CA GLY A 243 13.35 6.45 21.72
C GLY A 243 13.70 4.96 21.62
N SER A 244 12.68 4.09 21.43
CA SER A 244 12.90 2.64 21.31
C SER A 244 12.32 2.09 20.02
N LYS A 245 13.03 1.17 19.38
CA LYS A 245 12.47 0.33 18.32
C LYS A 245 11.47 -0.64 18.94
N VAL A 246 10.38 -0.90 18.23
CA VAL A 246 9.31 -1.78 18.70
C VAL A 246 9.03 -2.88 17.69
N ASN A 247 8.44 -3.98 18.17
CA ASN A 247 7.95 -5.08 17.36
C ASN A 247 6.42 -5.07 17.21
N THR A 248 5.71 -4.16 17.86
CA THR A 248 4.24 -4.09 17.84
C THR A 248 3.68 -4.02 16.43
N ILE A 249 2.63 -4.80 16.20
CA ILE A 249 1.80 -4.76 15.00
C ILE A 249 0.41 -4.28 15.41
N ASP A 250 -0.07 -3.22 14.77
CA ASP A 250 -1.43 -2.71 14.96
C ASP A 250 -2.27 -2.93 13.70
N PHE A 251 -3.59 -3.04 13.88
CA PHE A 251 -4.51 -3.09 12.76
C PHE A 251 -5.61 -2.03 12.83
N TYR A 252 -6.12 -1.67 11.65
CA TYR A 252 -7.17 -0.69 11.41
C TYR A 252 -8.26 -1.31 10.54
N THR A 253 -9.52 -1.02 10.80
CA THR A 253 -10.61 -1.37 9.88
C THR A 253 -10.84 -0.21 8.91
N ILE A 254 -10.41 -0.32 7.66
CA ILE A 254 -10.31 0.81 6.73
C ILE A 254 -11.63 1.54 6.49
N ALA A 255 -12.74 0.82 6.48
CA ALA A 255 -14.07 1.39 6.20
C ALA A 255 -14.64 2.25 7.35
N THR A 256 -14.16 2.08 8.58
CA THR A 256 -14.66 2.77 9.77
C THR A 256 -13.62 3.74 10.31
N LEU A 257 -14.08 4.84 10.92
CA LEU A 257 -13.20 5.80 11.61
C LEU A 257 -13.07 5.35 13.07
N ASN A 258 -11.94 4.74 13.41
CA ASN A 258 -11.68 4.22 14.76
C ASN A 258 -10.19 4.11 15.03
N ASP A 259 -9.84 4.05 16.30
CA ASP A 259 -8.48 3.83 16.75
C ASP A 259 -7.97 2.44 16.34
N ALA A 260 -6.65 2.31 16.23
CA ALA A 260 -5.98 1.05 16.01
C ALA A 260 -6.19 0.08 17.17
N LEU A 261 -6.14 -1.19 16.87
CA LEU A 261 -6.14 -2.27 17.85
C LEU A 261 -4.85 -3.08 17.70
N ASP A 262 -4.39 -3.62 18.83
CA ASP A 262 -3.25 -4.54 18.84
C ASP A 262 -3.55 -5.79 17.99
N PHE A 263 -2.61 -6.16 17.14
CA PHE A 263 -2.67 -7.35 16.29
C PHE A 263 -1.72 -8.45 16.79
N GLY A 264 -0.55 -8.07 17.29
CA GLY A 264 0.53 -8.95 17.69
C GLY A 264 1.91 -8.30 17.51
N ASP A 265 2.95 -9.11 17.33
CA ASP A 265 4.33 -8.66 17.28
C ASP A 265 5.09 -9.19 16.07
N LEU A 266 6.04 -8.40 15.53
CA LEU A 266 7.09 -8.85 14.62
C LEU A 266 8.05 -9.81 15.36
N THR A 267 8.79 -10.61 14.63
CA THR A 267 9.82 -11.51 15.21
C THR A 267 10.95 -10.75 15.93
N SER A 268 11.15 -9.46 15.60
CA SER A 268 12.12 -8.60 16.27
C SER A 268 11.72 -7.13 16.20
N ALA A 269 12.09 -6.36 17.24
CA ALA A 269 11.89 -4.92 17.29
C ALA A 269 12.82 -4.22 16.27
N ARG A 270 12.24 -3.48 15.31
CA ARG A 270 12.99 -2.81 14.24
C ARG A 270 12.22 -1.62 13.66
N ASP A 271 12.94 -0.66 13.13
CA ASP A 271 12.41 0.49 12.43
C ASP A 271 12.94 0.58 10.99
N LEU A 272 12.48 1.57 10.20
CA LEU A 272 12.90 1.81 8.82
C LEU A 272 12.69 0.59 7.90
N LEU A 273 11.67 -0.20 8.17
CA LEU A 273 11.32 -1.40 7.43
C LEU A 273 10.35 -1.05 6.28
N GLY A 274 10.26 -1.95 5.31
CA GLY A 274 9.28 -1.89 4.24
C GLY A 274 8.20 -2.95 4.40
N GLY A 275 7.15 -2.85 3.59
CA GLY A 275 6.04 -3.82 3.63
C GLY A 275 5.42 -4.05 2.25
N ALA A 276 4.86 -5.24 2.06
CA ALA A 276 4.05 -5.60 0.89
C ALA A 276 2.96 -6.59 1.31
N SER A 277 1.84 -6.59 0.61
CA SER A 277 0.70 -7.43 0.98
C SER A 277 0.01 -8.09 -0.21
N SER A 278 -0.70 -9.14 0.07
CA SER A 278 -1.70 -9.77 -0.79
C SER A 278 -3.06 -9.66 -0.10
N PRO A 279 -4.16 -10.13 -0.69
CA PRO A 279 -5.45 -10.18 0.00
C PRO A 279 -5.45 -10.93 1.33
N THR A 280 -4.53 -11.86 1.52
CA THR A 280 -4.49 -12.75 2.69
C THR A 280 -3.31 -12.53 3.62
N ARG A 281 -2.16 -12.06 3.12
CA ARG A 281 -0.90 -11.94 3.86
C ARG A 281 -0.31 -10.55 3.78
N ALA A 282 0.27 -10.12 4.89
CA ALA A 282 1.19 -8.98 4.96
C ALA A 282 2.61 -9.47 5.22
N VAL A 283 3.60 -8.93 4.51
CA VAL A 283 5.02 -9.24 4.69
C VAL A 283 5.75 -7.95 5.04
N PHE A 284 6.50 -7.96 6.13
CA PHE A 284 7.36 -6.88 6.58
C PHE A 284 8.81 -7.28 6.35
N PHE A 285 9.62 -6.40 5.81
CA PHE A 285 10.98 -6.78 5.41
C PHE A 285 12.03 -5.70 5.69
N GLY A 286 13.26 -6.14 5.89
CA GLY A 286 14.40 -5.28 6.14
C GLY A 286 14.27 -4.49 7.45
N GLY A 287 14.80 -3.28 7.43
CA GLY A 287 14.85 -2.39 8.59
C GLY A 287 16.15 -2.52 9.37
N GLU A 288 16.14 -1.99 10.60
CA GLU A 288 17.33 -1.91 11.46
C GLU A 288 17.05 -2.36 12.89
N THR A 289 17.93 -3.28 13.43
CA THR A 289 17.90 -3.75 14.83
C THR A 289 19.22 -4.46 15.25
N PRO A 290 20.14 -3.90 15.96
CA PRO A 290 20.63 -2.52 15.96
C PRO A 290 21.29 -2.13 14.63
N SER A 291 21.54 -3.08 13.73
CA SER A 291 22.08 -2.92 12.38
C SER A 291 21.05 -3.34 11.34
N LYS A 292 21.34 -3.01 10.08
CA LYS A 292 20.50 -3.41 8.93
C LYS A 292 20.32 -4.93 8.90
N VAL A 293 19.09 -5.35 8.59
CA VAL A 293 18.74 -6.77 8.47
C VAL A 293 18.14 -7.10 7.09
N ASN A 294 18.19 -8.38 6.74
CA ASN A 294 17.54 -8.94 5.54
C ASN A 294 16.24 -9.69 5.87
N THR A 295 15.90 -9.83 7.15
CA THR A 295 14.76 -10.59 7.65
C THR A 295 13.45 -10.14 7.02
N MET A 296 12.61 -11.11 6.68
CA MET A 296 11.23 -10.92 6.25
C MET A 296 10.31 -11.67 7.20
N ASP A 297 9.29 -10.99 7.73
CA ASP A 297 8.25 -11.58 8.58
C ASP A 297 6.91 -11.48 7.90
N PHE A 298 5.98 -12.40 8.18
CA PHE A 298 4.63 -12.31 7.66
C PHE A 298 3.56 -12.56 8.73
N ILE A 299 2.36 -12.01 8.46
CA ILE A 299 1.12 -12.28 9.18
C ILE A 299 0.03 -12.67 8.19
N GLU A 300 -0.99 -13.37 8.68
CA GLU A 300 -2.24 -13.59 7.96
C GLU A 300 -3.27 -12.53 8.38
N PHE A 301 -3.89 -11.81 7.44
CA PHE A 301 -4.88 -10.79 7.78
C PHE A 301 -6.12 -11.30 8.52
N ALA A 302 -6.45 -12.58 8.36
CA ALA A 302 -7.68 -13.17 8.89
C ALA A 302 -7.62 -13.49 10.39
N SER A 303 -6.43 -13.59 10.96
CA SER A 303 -6.23 -14.00 12.37
C SER A 303 -5.19 -13.14 13.04
N ASP A 304 -5.56 -12.51 14.14
CA ASP A 304 -4.64 -11.75 14.96
C ASP A 304 -3.58 -12.67 15.59
N GLY A 305 -2.35 -12.19 15.73
CA GLY A 305 -1.24 -12.97 16.28
C GLY A 305 0.13 -12.48 15.81
N ASN A 306 1.18 -13.05 16.38
CA ASN A 306 2.54 -12.67 16.09
C ASN A 306 2.96 -13.10 14.68
N ALA A 307 3.83 -12.30 14.08
CA ALA A 307 4.44 -12.61 12.80
C ALA A 307 5.35 -13.84 12.89
N VAL A 308 5.46 -14.51 11.77
CA VAL A 308 6.30 -15.70 11.59
C VAL A 308 7.36 -15.40 10.53
N ASP A 309 8.51 -16.05 10.66
CA ASP A 309 9.57 -15.94 9.66
C ASP A 309 9.06 -16.29 8.25
N PHE A 310 9.33 -15.42 7.30
CA PHE A 310 8.99 -15.61 5.89
C PHE A 310 10.18 -16.07 5.07
N GLY A 311 11.38 -15.60 5.38
CA GLY A 311 12.62 -15.76 4.65
C GLY A 311 13.46 -14.50 4.65
N ASP A 312 14.35 -14.35 3.67
CA ASP A 312 15.31 -13.26 3.61
C ASP A 312 15.29 -12.48 2.29
N LEU A 313 15.55 -11.17 2.35
CA LEU A 313 15.95 -10.36 1.20
C LEU A 313 17.34 -10.79 0.70
N THR A 314 17.68 -10.43 -0.53
CA THR A 314 19.02 -10.71 -1.12
C THR A 314 20.16 -9.95 -0.42
N GLY A 315 19.86 -9.00 0.43
CA GLY A 315 20.82 -8.22 1.23
C GLY A 315 20.13 -7.49 2.37
N SER A 316 20.91 -6.89 3.26
CA SER A 316 20.37 -6.12 4.39
C SER A 316 20.06 -4.70 3.96
N TYR A 317 18.78 -4.31 4.04
CA TYR A 317 18.26 -3.02 3.61
C TYR A 317 17.49 -2.34 4.73
N TYR A 318 17.52 -1.00 4.77
CA TYR A 318 16.62 -0.17 5.55
C TYR A 318 16.21 1.06 4.72
N THR A 319 15.12 1.71 5.08
CA THR A 319 14.55 2.86 4.32
C THR A 319 14.12 2.51 2.89
N SER A 320 13.65 1.29 2.68
CA SER A 320 13.17 0.83 1.38
C SER A 320 11.66 1.02 1.24
N GLY A 321 11.22 1.40 0.03
CA GLY A 321 9.81 1.35 -0.34
C GLY A 321 9.35 -0.08 -0.58
N GLY A 322 8.08 -0.33 -0.33
CA GLY A 322 7.46 -1.63 -0.58
C GLY A 322 6.09 -1.49 -1.22
N THR A 323 5.76 -2.43 -2.10
CA THR A 323 4.42 -2.56 -2.69
C THR A 323 4.21 -3.96 -3.26
N SER A 324 3.05 -4.21 -3.82
CA SER A 324 2.71 -5.47 -4.48
C SER A 324 1.63 -5.28 -5.55
N ASN A 325 1.45 -6.26 -6.40
CA ASN A 325 0.31 -6.30 -7.32
C ASN A 325 -0.96 -6.91 -6.69
N GLY A 326 -1.06 -6.92 -5.37
CA GLY A 326 -2.19 -7.46 -4.60
C GLY A 326 -2.46 -6.69 -3.31
N HIS A 327 -1.99 -5.44 -3.18
CA HIS A 327 -2.26 -4.60 -2.01
C HIS A 327 -3.73 -4.17 -1.92
N GLY A 328 -4.15 -3.62 -0.79
CA GLY A 328 -5.55 -3.31 -0.46
C GLY A 328 -6.29 -2.39 -1.42
N GLY A 329 -5.57 -1.63 -2.24
CA GLY A 329 -6.16 -0.76 -3.26
C GLY A 329 -6.53 -1.44 -4.58
N LEU A 330 -6.28 -2.76 -4.73
CA LEU A 330 -6.43 -3.51 -6.00
C LEU A 330 -7.56 -4.52 -5.99
#